data_d847223a6883693e54b7a1ab4378e809
#
_entry.id   d847223a6883693e54b7a1ab4378e809
#
_cell.length_a   1.000
_cell.length_b   1.000
_cell.length_c   1.000
_cell.angle_alpha   90.00
_cell.angle_beta   90.00
_cell.angle_gamma   90.00
#
_symmetry.space_group_name_H-M   'P 1'
#
loop_
_entity.id
_entity.type
_entity.pdbx_description
1 polymer ?
#
loop_
_entity_poly.entity_id
_entity_poly.type
_entity_poly.pdbx_seq_one_letter_code
_entity_poly.pdbx_strand_id
1 'polypeptide(L)'
;MLEPRETPTRERRSLDGLWRFALDADGVGRGEGWWRGPLPGAREAPVPASYNDLFADARVHDHVGDVWYQTLVRVPDRWAGQRIVLRFGSATHRAVVWVNDTQVVEHEGGYTPFEADVTDVVEFGADNRVTAVVNNVLTWQSIPPGYVDQTPEGPRQWYFHDFFNYAGIHRTVWLYTTPTAYVRDVTVVTGLSGTAGTVGYEVETAGADGTEVRVGLADATGTEVARATGAAGELTVADVHPWRPGEGYLYTFTVELWRDGEGPVDVYPLPVGIRTVDVSGTRFLINGEPFYFRGFGKHEDTPVRGKGHDDVFLVHDFALLDWIGANSFRTSHYPYAEEVLDYADRHGLVVIDETAAVGLNAQLGATLAKTSFTTFSPDTVNDATREVHRQAIRELVARDKNHPSVVIWSIANEPESWTPASRAYFEPLVAEARRLDPTRPVAFANVLVATPDRDVLSDLFDVLMLNRYYGWYTDTGDLPAAERDLEVELSTWADRYGKPIIMTEYGADTVAGLHSVVAVPWTEEYQVELLAMYHRVFDRVDAVVGEHVWNFADFATSVTIMRVGGNRKGVFTRDRHPKAAAHLLRRRWRGSP
;
A
#
# COMPACT_ATOMS: atom_id res chain seq x y z
N MET A 1 4.99 -1.02 -13.97
CA MET A 1 5.24 0.43 -14.25
C MET A 1 6.50 0.85 -13.54
N LEU A 2 7.47 1.40 -14.24
CA LEU A 2 8.77 1.76 -13.65
C LEU A 2 8.70 3.11 -12.95
N GLU A 3 9.44 3.24 -11.83
CA GLU A 3 9.63 4.52 -11.14
C GLU A 3 10.48 5.47 -12.00
N PRO A 4 10.15 6.79 -12.06
CA PRO A 4 11.02 7.76 -12.73
C PRO A 4 12.40 7.83 -12.06
N ARG A 5 13.46 7.62 -12.83
CA ARG A 5 14.84 7.68 -12.34
C ARG A 5 15.65 8.68 -13.13
N GLU A 6 16.58 9.34 -12.45
CA GLU A 6 17.57 10.18 -13.11
C GLU A 6 18.75 9.30 -13.56
N THR A 7 19.07 9.36 -14.84
CA THR A 7 20.12 8.54 -15.47
C THR A 7 20.84 9.39 -16.53
N PRO A 8 21.92 8.91 -17.18
CA PRO A 8 22.53 9.66 -18.28
C PRO A 8 21.58 9.97 -19.45
N THR A 9 20.47 9.22 -19.58
CA THR A 9 19.51 9.35 -20.69
C THR A 9 18.14 9.86 -20.28
N ARG A 10 17.87 9.99 -18.97
CA ARG A 10 16.58 10.39 -18.42
C ARG A 10 16.77 11.48 -17.38
N GLU A 11 15.95 12.50 -17.44
CA GLU A 11 15.87 13.54 -16.39
C GLU A 11 14.51 13.46 -15.70
N ARG A 12 14.45 13.82 -14.42
CA ARG A 12 13.20 13.97 -13.68
C ARG A 12 13.16 15.26 -12.88
N ARG A 13 11.96 15.76 -12.67
CA ARG A 13 11.70 16.95 -11.87
C ARG A 13 10.47 16.72 -11.00
N SER A 14 10.59 16.89 -9.69
CA SER A 14 9.44 16.94 -8.79
C SER A 14 8.66 18.24 -9.02
N LEU A 15 7.35 18.14 -9.04
CA LEU A 15 6.42 19.25 -9.03
C LEU A 15 5.84 19.50 -7.63
N ASP A 16 6.38 18.85 -6.60
CA ASP A 16 5.98 19.04 -5.21
C ASP A 16 6.20 20.49 -4.76
N GLY A 17 5.38 20.90 -3.80
CA GLY A 17 5.43 22.25 -3.27
C GLY A 17 4.04 22.84 -3.05
N LEU A 18 3.93 24.15 -3.07
CA LEU A 18 2.64 24.83 -2.89
C LEU A 18 1.93 24.98 -4.24
N TRP A 19 0.77 24.31 -4.35
CA TRP A 19 -0.11 24.43 -5.50
C TRP A 19 -1.29 25.35 -5.17
N ARG A 20 -1.89 25.96 -6.20
CA ARG A 20 -3.19 26.60 -6.08
C ARG A 20 -4.25 25.53 -5.86
N PHE A 21 -5.12 25.74 -4.88
CA PHE A 21 -6.17 24.80 -4.46
C PHE A 21 -7.52 25.50 -4.39
N ALA A 22 -8.55 24.94 -4.99
CA ALA A 22 -9.91 25.45 -4.92
C ALA A 22 -10.90 24.32 -4.60
N LEU A 23 -11.80 24.58 -3.64
CA LEU A 23 -12.92 23.70 -3.32
C LEU A 23 -14.04 23.96 -4.33
N ASP A 24 -14.56 22.93 -4.97
CA ASP A 24 -15.70 23.02 -5.90
C ASP A 24 -17.00 22.63 -5.17
N ALA A 25 -17.40 23.46 -4.22
CA ALA A 25 -18.55 23.16 -3.37
C ALA A 25 -19.88 23.07 -4.15
N ASP A 26 -19.98 23.81 -5.24
CA ASP A 26 -21.18 23.88 -6.08
C ASP A 26 -21.13 22.93 -7.28
N GLY A 27 -20.00 22.24 -7.52
CA GLY A 27 -19.80 21.29 -8.61
C GLY A 27 -19.78 21.96 -9.99
N VAL A 28 -19.37 23.23 -10.07
CA VAL A 28 -19.43 24.03 -11.32
C VAL A 28 -18.14 24.03 -12.13
N GLY A 29 -17.01 23.68 -11.51
CA GLY A 29 -15.69 23.86 -12.08
C GLY A 29 -15.47 23.16 -13.41
N ARG A 30 -16.04 21.96 -13.58
CA ARG A 30 -16.01 21.24 -14.88
C ARG A 30 -16.83 21.98 -15.95
N GLY A 31 -18.03 22.46 -15.60
CA GLY A 31 -18.90 23.20 -16.54
C GLY A 31 -18.33 24.56 -16.94
N GLU A 32 -17.69 25.25 -16.01
CA GLU A 32 -17.07 26.57 -16.24
C GLU A 32 -15.65 26.47 -16.85
N GLY A 33 -15.06 25.25 -16.88
CA GLY A 33 -13.76 25.03 -17.48
C GLY A 33 -12.61 25.65 -16.70
N TRP A 34 -12.57 25.43 -15.38
CA TRP A 34 -11.56 26.02 -14.47
C TRP A 34 -10.10 25.68 -14.86
N TRP A 35 -9.88 24.63 -15.65
CA TRP A 35 -8.55 24.30 -16.16
C TRP A 35 -8.01 25.28 -17.20
N ARG A 36 -8.87 26.11 -17.82
CA ARG A 36 -8.48 27.05 -18.91
C ARG A 36 -7.83 28.33 -18.40
N GLY A 37 -7.92 28.61 -17.11
CA GLY A 37 -7.39 29.83 -16.51
C GLY A 37 -6.96 29.62 -15.06
N PRO A 38 -6.59 30.68 -14.35
CA PRO A 38 -6.32 30.61 -12.92
C PRO A 38 -7.55 30.15 -12.14
N LEU A 39 -7.35 29.25 -11.15
CA LEU A 39 -8.45 28.75 -10.33
C LEU A 39 -9.13 29.87 -9.54
N PRO A 40 -10.47 29.97 -9.58
CA PRO A 40 -11.20 31.01 -8.84
C PRO A 40 -11.10 30.78 -7.31
N GLY A 41 -10.95 31.86 -6.54
CA GLY A 41 -10.90 31.79 -5.08
C GLY A 41 -9.81 30.90 -4.48
N ALA A 42 -8.80 30.55 -5.25
CA ALA A 42 -7.79 29.58 -4.85
C ALA A 42 -6.98 30.03 -3.63
N ARG A 43 -6.72 29.06 -2.75
CA ARG A 43 -5.74 29.11 -1.64
C ARG A 43 -4.45 28.40 -2.08
N GLU A 44 -3.49 28.31 -1.19
CA GLU A 44 -2.31 27.46 -1.36
C GLU A 44 -2.49 26.17 -0.56
N ALA A 45 -2.16 25.03 -1.19
CA ALA A 45 -2.10 23.73 -0.55
C ALA A 45 -0.81 22.99 -0.91
N PRO A 46 -0.15 22.33 0.04
CA PRO A 46 1.03 21.53 -0.27
C PRO A 46 0.67 20.26 -1.04
N VAL A 47 1.54 19.88 -1.96
CA VAL A 47 1.55 18.58 -2.63
C VAL A 47 2.93 17.97 -2.36
N PRO A 48 3.03 16.77 -1.80
CA PRO A 48 1.95 15.85 -1.41
C PRO A 48 1.30 16.20 -0.06
N ALA A 49 -0.03 16.09 0.02
CA ALA A 49 -0.79 16.13 1.27
C ALA A 49 -2.25 15.69 1.04
N SER A 50 -2.94 15.23 2.11
CA SER A 50 -4.39 15.28 2.15
C SER A 50 -4.83 16.72 2.41
N TYR A 51 -5.93 17.17 1.80
CA TYR A 51 -6.41 18.54 2.04
C TYR A 51 -7.26 18.67 3.30
N ASN A 52 -7.79 17.58 3.82
CA ASN A 52 -8.85 17.57 4.84
C ASN A 52 -8.46 18.27 6.14
N ASP A 53 -7.23 18.07 6.62
CA ASP A 53 -6.73 18.65 7.89
C ASP A 53 -5.92 19.94 7.70
N LEU A 54 -5.70 20.41 6.45
CA LEU A 54 -4.84 21.56 6.18
C LEU A 54 -5.43 22.90 6.65
N PHE A 55 -6.75 22.98 6.65
CA PHE A 55 -7.45 24.24 6.95
C PHE A 55 -8.36 24.07 8.16
N ALA A 56 -8.43 25.09 9.03
CA ALA A 56 -9.38 25.15 10.13
C ALA A 56 -10.78 25.48 9.62
N ASP A 57 -11.31 24.67 8.70
CA ASP A 57 -12.58 24.87 7.99
C ASP A 57 -13.26 23.51 7.78
N ALA A 58 -14.36 23.26 8.51
CA ALA A 58 -15.11 22.03 8.44
C ALA A 58 -15.66 21.75 7.02
N ARG A 59 -15.92 22.78 6.22
CA ARG A 59 -16.39 22.60 4.83
C ARG A 59 -15.32 21.99 3.95
N VAL A 60 -14.04 22.21 4.26
CA VAL A 60 -12.92 21.57 3.55
C VAL A 60 -12.68 20.17 4.11
N HIS A 61 -12.70 20.03 5.46
CA HIS A 61 -12.48 18.75 6.12
C HIS A 61 -13.50 17.70 5.67
N ASP A 62 -14.78 18.05 5.63
CA ASP A 62 -15.89 17.14 5.33
C ASP A 62 -16.39 17.20 3.88
N HIS A 63 -15.64 17.87 3.00
CA HIS A 63 -16.03 18.02 1.61
C HIS A 63 -16.22 16.67 0.89
N VAL A 64 -17.31 16.57 0.14
CA VAL A 64 -17.63 15.43 -0.74
C VAL A 64 -17.82 15.94 -2.16
N GLY A 65 -16.92 15.58 -3.06
CA GLY A 65 -16.96 16.06 -4.44
C GLY A 65 -15.59 16.42 -5.01
N ASP A 66 -15.60 17.32 -5.97
CA ASP A 66 -14.41 17.77 -6.69
C ASP A 66 -13.62 18.82 -5.91
N VAL A 67 -12.30 18.67 -5.89
CA VAL A 67 -11.34 19.72 -5.52
C VAL A 67 -10.34 19.92 -6.65
N TRP A 68 -9.89 21.14 -6.82
CA TRP A 68 -9.02 21.52 -7.93
C TRP A 68 -7.64 21.92 -7.44
N TYR A 69 -6.62 21.39 -8.12
CA TYR A 69 -5.22 21.73 -7.92
C TYR A 69 -4.63 22.31 -9.20
N GLN A 70 -3.76 23.32 -9.07
CA GLN A 70 -3.12 23.91 -10.24
C GLN A 70 -1.72 24.41 -9.88
N THR A 71 -0.75 24.13 -10.76
CA THR A 71 0.60 24.67 -10.69
C THR A 71 1.11 25.05 -12.07
N LEU A 72 2.19 25.82 -12.11
CA LEU A 72 2.92 26.13 -13.34
C LEU A 72 4.27 25.40 -13.31
N VAL A 73 4.61 24.79 -14.41
CA VAL A 73 5.91 24.13 -14.59
C VAL A 73 6.58 24.62 -15.88
N ARG A 74 7.83 25.07 -15.74
CA ARG A 74 8.65 25.40 -16.90
C ARG A 74 9.30 24.14 -17.45
N VAL A 75 8.97 23.77 -18.69
CA VAL A 75 9.60 22.65 -19.40
C VAL A 75 10.88 23.16 -20.07
N PRO A 76 12.07 22.60 -19.77
CA PRO A 76 13.32 23.09 -20.34
C PRO A 76 13.41 22.86 -21.87
N ASP A 77 13.99 23.82 -22.61
CA ASP A 77 14.25 23.68 -24.05
C ASP A 77 15.09 22.45 -24.40
N ARG A 78 16.03 22.08 -23.51
CA ARG A 78 16.89 20.91 -23.72
C ARG A 78 16.15 19.57 -23.70
N TRP A 79 14.89 19.55 -23.27
CA TRP A 79 14.05 18.35 -23.31
C TRP A 79 13.35 18.16 -24.67
N ALA A 80 13.46 19.15 -25.57
CA ALA A 80 12.91 19.04 -26.91
C ALA A 80 13.50 17.82 -27.64
N GLY A 81 12.62 17.03 -28.27
CA GLY A 81 12.99 15.78 -28.94
C GLY A 81 13.04 14.53 -28.03
N GLN A 82 12.82 14.70 -26.74
CA GLN A 82 12.58 13.59 -25.82
C GLN A 82 11.08 13.36 -25.60
N ARG A 83 10.71 12.20 -25.12
CA ARG A 83 9.37 11.90 -24.61
C ARG A 83 9.22 12.53 -23.23
N ILE A 84 8.15 13.27 -23.00
CA ILE A 84 7.85 13.96 -21.75
C ILE A 84 6.65 13.28 -21.08
N VAL A 85 6.81 12.87 -19.84
CA VAL A 85 5.77 12.17 -19.09
C VAL A 85 5.44 12.92 -17.81
N LEU A 86 4.14 13.13 -17.58
CA LEU A 86 3.60 13.64 -16.32
C LEU A 86 3.04 12.45 -15.53
N ARG A 87 3.56 12.22 -14.30
CA ARG A 87 3.17 11.14 -13.41
C ARG A 87 2.69 11.68 -12.09
N PHE A 88 1.55 11.19 -11.63
CA PHE A 88 1.05 11.35 -10.27
C PHE A 88 1.32 10.06 -9.51
N GLY A 89 1.99 10.12 -8.36
CA GLY A 89 2.23 8.95 -7.52
C GLY A 89 0.94 8.40 -6.89
N SER A 90 -0.01 9.27 -6.58
CA SER A 90 -1.42 8.92 -6.32
C SER A 90 -2.30 10.17 -6.23
N ALA A 91 -3.59 10.02 -6.53
CA ALA A 91 -4.62 11.05 -6.30
C ALA A 91 -5.94 10.38 -5.92
N THR A 92 -6.42 10.62 -4.71
CA THR A 92 -7.50 9.84 -4.08
C THR A 92 -8.86 10.54 -4.21
N HIS A 93 -9.87 9.92 -4.89
CA HIS A 93 -9.89 8.57 -5.46
C HIS A 93 -9.88 8.58 -6.99
N ARG A 94 -10.46 9.61 -7.63
CA ARG A 94 -10.50 9.81 -9.07
C ARG A 94 -9.79 11.10 -9.41
N ALA A 95 -9.06 11.12 -10.50
CA ALA A 95 -8.43 12.33 -10.99
C ALA A 95 -8.64 12.50 -12.48
N VAL A 96 -8.84 13.75 -12.92
CA VAL A 96 -8.69 14.15 -14.31
C VAL A 96 -7.65 15.25 -14.37
N VAL A 97 -6.72 15.14 -15.30
CA VAL A 97 -5.57 16.05 -15.41
C VAL A 97 -5.54 16.73 -16.77
N TRP A 98 -5.24 18.01 -16.76
CA TRP A 98 -5.00 18.82 -17.96
C TRP A 98 -3.58 19.40 -17.92
N VAL A 99 -2.95 19.44 -19.08
CA VAL A 99 -1.77 20.27 -19.33
C VAL A 99 -2.19 21.36 -20.31
N ASN A 100 -2.01 22.62 -19.90
CA ASN A 100 -2.58 23.77 -20.57
C ASN A 100 -4.12 23.58 -20.73
N ASP A 101 -4.64 23.54 -21.93
CA ASP A 101 -6.09 23.37 -22.16
C ASP A 101 -6.47 21.93 -22.55
N THR A 102 -5.49 21.03 -22.66
CA THR A 102 -5.70 19.65 -23.13
C THR A 102 -5.81 18.68 -21.96
N GLN A 103 -6.90 17.90 -21.89
CA GLN A 103 -7.01 16.76 -20.98
C GLN A 103 -6.03 15.67 -21.40
N VAL A 104 -5.19 15.22 -20.48
CA VAL A 104 -4.12 14.26 -20.78
C VAL A 104 -4.34 12.89 -20.15
N VAL A 105 -5.03 12.80 -19.01
CA VAL A 105 -5.33 11.52 -18.36
C VAL A 105 -6.55 11.64 -17.44
N GLU A 106 -7.24 10.52 -17.29
CA GLU A 106 -8.23 10.26 -16.25
C GLU A 106 -7.89 8.92 -15.58
N HIS A 107 -7.96 8.86 -14.25
CA HIS A 107 -7.65 7.65 -13.49
C HIS A 107 -8.60 7.48 -12.30
N GLU A 108 -9.02 6.25 -12.06
CA GLU A 108 -9.72 5.81 -10.85
C GLU A 108 -8.87 4.78 -10.13
N GLY A 109 -8.53 5.07 -8.88
CA GLY A 109 -7.66 4.28 -8.02
C GLY A 109 -6.81 5.22 -7.17
N GLY A 110 -7.15 5.32 -5.88
CA GLY A 110 -6.63 6.38 -5.02
C GLY A 110 -5.19 6.19 -4.53
N TYR A 111 -4.57 5.02 -4.78
CA TYR A 111 -3.34 4.62 -4.07
C TYR A 111 -2.23 4.11 -4.98
N THR A 112 -2.45 4.11 -6.28
CA THR A 112 -1.50 3.67 -7.29
C THR A 112 -1.13 4.82 -8.23
N PRO A 113 0.06 4.81 -8.84
CA PRO A 113 0.47 5.86 -9.77
C PRO A 113 -0.24 5.73 -11.11
N PHE A 114 -0.41 6.89 -11.75
CA PHE A 114 -0.86 6.99 -13.14
C PHE A 114 -0.08 8.07 -13.87
N GLU A 115 0.03 7.95 -15.18
CA GLU A 115 0.86 8.84 -15.99
C GLU A 115 0.28 9.11 -17.37
N ALA A 116 0.70 10.22 -17.96
CA ALA A 116 0.37 10.62 -19.30
C ALA A 116 1.62 11.04 -20.08
N ASP A 117 1.70 10.64 -21.34
CA ASP A 117 2.61 11.24 -22.29
C ASP A 117 2.09 12.62 -22.66
N VAL A 118 2.88 13.64 -22.37
CA VAL A 118 2.51 15.05 -22.58
C VAL A 118 3.42 15.74 -23.61
N THR A 119 4.20 14.96 -24.36
CA THR A 119 5.20 15.45 -25.32
C THR A 119 4.62 16.44 -26.31
N ASP A 120 3.43 16.14 -26.85
CA ASP A 120 2.80 16.95 -27.90
C ASP A 120 1.96 18.13 -27.37
N VAL A 121 1.82 18.24 -26.03
CA VAL A 121 0.97 19.28 -25.40
C VAL A 121 1.75 20.30 -24.58
N VAL A 122 3.02 20.03 -24.29
CA VAL A 122 3.90 20.97 -23.55
C VAL A 122 4.54 21.98 -24.49
N GLU A 123 4.71 23.20 -23.99
CA GLU A 123 5.49 24.25 -24.63
C GLU A 123 6.89 24.27 -24.02
N PHE A 124 7.91 23.99 -24.85
CA PHE A 124 9.30 24.02 -24.41
C PHE A 124 9.78 25.46 -24.19
N GLY A 125 10.62 25.67 -23.19
CA GLY A 125 11.12 26.99 -22.80
C GLY A 125 10.07 27.92 -22.18
N ALA A 126 8.85 27.45 -21.96
CA ALA A 126 7.72 28.21 -21.44
C ALA A 126 7.14 27.59 -20.17
N ASP A 127 6.32 28.35 -19.47
CA ASP A 127 5.54 27.87 -18.34
C ASP A 127 4.27 27.17 -18.84
N ASN A 128 4.09 25.92 -18.44
CA ASN A 128 2.93 25.10 -18.72
C ASN A 128 2.06 24.99 -17.47
N ARG A 129 0.75 25.12 -17.65
CA ARG A 129 -0.21 24.96 -16.56
C ARG A 129 -0.61 23.51 -16.42
N VAL A 130 -0.33 22.91 -15.28
CA VAL A 130 -0.83 21.60 -14.88
C VAL A 130 -2.02 21.81 -13.96
N THR A 131 -3.19 21.29 -14.33
CA THR A 131 -4.42 21.36 -13.54
C THR A 131 -4.92 19.94 -13.29
N ALA A 132 -5.23 19.61 -12.05
CA ALA A 132 -5.85 18.34 -11.66
C ALA A 132 -7.14 18.61 -10.89
N VAL A 133 -8.22 17.94 -11.27
CA VAL A 133 -9.40 17.78 -10.41
C VAL A 133 -9.32 16.43 -9.74
N VAL A 134 -9.51 16.42 -8.43
CA VAL A 134 -9.51 15.21 -7.61
C VAL A 134 -10.87 15.07 -6.95
N ASN A 135 -11.49 13.90 -7.08
CA ASN A 135 -12.80 13.60 -6.54
C ASN A 135 -12.70 12.49 -5.48
N ASN A 136 -13.26 12.72 -4.29
CA ASN A 136 -13.20 11.80 -3.17
C ASN A 136 -14.44 10.91 -2.99
N VAL A 137 -15.38 10.98 -3.92
CA VAL A 137 -16.63 10.21 -3.83
C VAL A 137 -16.36 8.72 -4.02
N LEU A 138 -16.78 7.93 -3.03
CA LEU A 138 -16.83 6.48 -3.11
C LEU A 138 -18.21 6.02 -3.57
N THR A 139 -18.24 4.98 -4.37
CA THR A 139 -19.43 4.30 -4.84
C THR A 139 -19.37 2.82 -4.49
N TRP A 140 -20.46 2.08 -4.69
CA TRP A 140 -20.41 0.63 -4.57
C TRP A 140 -19.45 -0.05 -5.56
N GLN A 141 -19.13 0.62 -6.66
CA GLN A 141 -18.22 0.12 -7.70
C GLN A 141 -16.77 0.57 -7.48
N SER A 142 -16.50 1.50 -6.55
CA SER A 142 -15.12 1.87 -6.21
C SER A 142 -14.45 0.85 -5.28
N ILE A 143 -13.13 0.89 -5.19
CA ILE A 143 -12.29 0.16 -4.23
C ILE A 143 -11.45 1.19 -3.45
N PRO A 144 -11.75 1.37 -2.13
CA PRO A 144 -12.83 0.75 -1.32
C PRO A 144 -14.23 1.22 -1.72
N PRO A 145 -15.28 0.43 -1.39
CA PRO A 145 -16.66 0.81 -1.67
C PRO A 145 -17.23 1.82 -0.66
N GLY A 146 -18.23 2.55 -1.12
CA GLY A 146 -19.02 3.47 -0.30
C GLY A 146 -20.26 3.96 -1.04
N TYR A 147 -20.95 4.92 -0.47
CA TYR A 147 -22.08 5.59 -1.11
C TYR A 147 -22.29 7.00 -0.54
N VAL A 148 -23.02 7.84 -1.24
CA VAL A 148 -23.35 9.22 -0.82
C VAL A 148 -24.84 9.36 -0.61
N ASP A 149 -25.23 9.83 0.56
CA ASP A 149 -26.59 10.28 0.85
C ASP A 149 -26.71 11.79 0.62
N GLN A 150 -27.84 12.23 0.08
CA GLN A 150 -28.19 13.64 0.01
C GLN A 150 -28.95 14.02 1.29
N THR A 151 -28.35 14.87 2.09
CA THR A 151 -28.97 15.41 3.32
C THR A 151 -29.35 16.88 3.13
N PRO A 152 -30.24 17.45 4.01
CA PRO A 152 -30.53 18.88 3.96
C PRO A 152 -29.28 19.78 4.10
N GLU A 153 -28.23 19.28 4.74
CA GLU A 153 -26.98 19.98 4.97
C GLU A 153 -25.97 19.79 3.81
N GLY A 154 -26.31 18.95 2.83
CA GLY A 154 -25.45 18.62 1.67
C GLY A 154 -25.13 17.12 1.54
N PRO A 155 -24.28 16.76 0.61
CA PRO A 155 -23.88 15.36 0.40
C PRO A 155 -23.10 14.83 1.59
N ARG A 156 -23.40 13.60 2.02
CA ARG A 156 -22.71 12.89 3.08
C ARG A 156 -22.19 11.56 2.58
N GLN A 157 -20.86 11.38 2.67
CA GLN A 157 -20.19 10.15 2.28
C GLN A 157 -20.29 9.10 3.39
N TRP A 158 -20.65 7.87 3.02
CA TRP A 158 -20.61 6.67 3.85
C TRP A 158 -19.62 5.67 3.25
N TYR A 159 -18.85 5.00 4.11
CA TYR A 159 -17.90 3.97 3.74
C TYR A 159 -17.79 2.93 4.86
N PHE A 160 -17.22 1.77 4.55
CA PHE A 160 -17.22 0.58 5.41
C PHE A 160 -15.84 0.24 5.98
N HIS A 161 -14.88 1.13 5.86
CA HIS A 161 -13.55 0.99 6.44
C HIS A 161 -13.38 1.91 7.66
N ASP A 162 -12.47 1.51 8.58
CA ASP A 162 -12.26 2.20 9.87
C ASP A 162 -11.08 3.19 9.84
N PHE A 163 -10.87 3.89 8.74
CA PHE A 163 -9.94 5.01 8.68
C PHE A 163 -10.61 6.19 7.99
N PHE A 164 -10.14 7.41 8.29
CA PHE A 164 -10.72 8.60 7.65
C PHE A 164 -10.45 8.57 6.14
N ASN A 165 -11.48 8.89 5.35
CA ASN A 165 -11.39 8.93 3.89
C ASN A 165 -10.65 10.17 3.42
N TYR A 166 -9.36 10.26 3.77
CA TYR A 166 -8.48 11.33 3.33
C TYR A 166 -8.38 11.38 1.82
N ALA A 167 -8.40 12.59 1.27
CA ALA A 167 -8.34 12.82 -0.16
C ALA A 167 -7.36 13.94 -0.54
N GLY A 168 -6.94 13.94 -1.79
CA GLY A 168 -5.98 14.89 -2.33
C GLY A 168 -4.90 14.20 -3.18
N ILE A 169 -3.83 14.92 -3.45
CA ILE A 169 -2.64 14.40 -4.11
C ILE A 169 -1.66 13.96 -3.02
N HIS A 170 -1.60 12.65 -2.77
CA HIS A 170 -0.92 12.11 -1.58
C HIS A 170 0.56 11.81 -1.80
N ARG A 171 1.03 11.74 -3.03
CA ARG A 171 2.41 11.40 -3.37
C ARG A 171 2.98 12.35 -4.38
N THR A 172 4.29 12.28 -4.56
CA THR A 172 5.04 13.14 -5.47
C THR A 172 4.43 13.15 -6.88
N VAL A 173 4.37 14.35 -7.46
CA VAL A 173 4.06 14.54 -8.88
C VAL A 173 5.36 14.75 -9.63
N TRP A 174 5.61 13.89 -10.63
CA TRP A 174 6.82 13.93 -11.43
C TRP A 174 6.55 14.42 -12.85
N LEU A 175 7.42 15.26 -13.35
CA LEU A 175 7.62 15.47 -14.76
C LEU A 175 8.98 14.88 -15.13
N TYR A 176 9.02 13.93 -16.06
CA TYR A 176 10.26 13.26 -16.41
C TYR A 176 10.37 13.01 -17.91
N THR A 177 11.61 12.73 -18.36
CA THR A 177 11.89 12.44 -19.76
C THR A 177 12.30 10.99 -19.94
N THR A 178 12.03 10.47 -21.11
CA THR A 178 12.70 9.31 -21.67
C THR A 178 13.16 9.63 -23.08
N PRO A 179 14.17 8.93 -23.62
CA PRO A 179 14.38 8.90 -25.06
C PRO A 179 13.14 8.39 -25.81
N THR A 180 13.06 8.57 -27.12
CA THR A 180 11.98 8.01 -27.95
C THR A 180 12.03 6.48 -28.06
N ALA A 181 13.24 5.91 -28.00
CA ALA A 181 13.47 4.49 -27.80
C ALA A 181 13.79 4.27 -26.32
N TYR A 182 12.93 3.59 -25.57
CA TYR A 182 13.10 3.48 -24.12
C TYR A 182 12.67 2.14 -23.54
N VAL A 183 13.23 1.81 -22.37
CA VAL A 183 12.80 0.71 -21.51
C VAL A 183 11.46 1.10 -20.88
N ARG A 184 10.40 0.35 -21.21
CA ARG A 184 9.03 0.60 -20.75
C ARG A 184 8.71 -0.07 -19.43
N ASP A 185 9.13 -1.35 -19.28
CA ASP A 185 8.94 -2.13 -18.06
C ASP A 185 10.04 -3.18 -17.92
N VAL A 186 10.28 -3.59 -16.67
CA VAL A 186 11.23 -4.65 -16.31
C VAL A 186 10.56 -5.55 -15.29
N THR A 187 10.62 -6.86 -15.53
CA THR A 187 10.21 -7.88 -14.55
C THR A 187 11.43 -8.70 -14.17
N VAL A 188 11.64 -8.87 -12.85
CA VAL A 188 12.74 -9.67 -12.31
C VAL A 188 12.16 -10.77 -11.41
N VAL A 189 12.65 -12.00 -11.63
CA VAL A 189 12.36 -13.17 -10.79
C VAL A 189 13.68 -13.74 -10.29
N THR A 190 13.79 -13.93 -8.97
CA THR A 190 15.05 -14.37 -8.36
C THR A 190 14.97 -15.79 -7.80
N GLY A 191 16.10 -16.50 -7.78
CA GLY A 191 16.21 -17.85 -7.24
C GLY A 191 17.53 -18.06 -6.52
N LEU A 192 17.57 -19.08 -5.64
CA LEU A 192 18.75 -19.49 -4.89
C LEU A 192 18.98 -21.00 -5.01
N SER A 193 20.23 -21.41 -5.24
CA SER A 193 20.62 -22.82 -5.24
C SER A 193 22.04 -22.97 -4.67
N GLY A 194 22.13 -23.44 -3.42
CA GLY A 194 23.40 -23.46 -2.69
C GLY A 194 23.95 -22.05 -2.50
N THR A 195 25.17 -21.79 -3.01
CA THR A 195 25.80 -20.47 -2.98
C THR A 195 25.51 -19.65 -4.25
N ALA A 196 24.79 -20.21 -5.23
CA ALA A 196 24.47 -19.51 -6.46
C ALA A 196 23.09 -18.83 -6.38
N GLY A 197 23.03 -17.62 -6.92
CA GLY A 197 21.77 -16.88 -7.13
C GLY A 197 21.47 -16.76 -8.62
N THR A 198 20.18 -16.74 -8.96
CA THR A 198 19.72 -16.47 -10.33
C THR A 198 18.83 -15.23 -10.37
N VAL A 199 18.89 -14.50 -11.49
CA VAL A 199 18.07 -13.34 -11.81
C VAL A 199 17.50 -13.56 -13.20
N GLY A 200 16.31 -14.16 -13.26
CA GLY A 200 15.50 -14.22 -14.47
C GLY A 200 14.92 -12.84 -14.75
N TYR A 201 14.92 -12.41 -16.01
CA TYR A 201 14.44 -11.08 -16.38
C TYR A 201 13.64 -11.07 -17.68
N GLU A 202 12.71 -10.14 -17.76
CA GLU A 202 11.97 -9.77 -18.96
C GLU A 202 11.93 -8.23 -19.06
N VAL A 203 12.29 -7.69 -20.23
CA VAL A 203 12.37 -6.25 -20.52
C VAL A 203 11.40 -5.92 -21.63
N GLU A 204 10.46 -5.04 -21.33
CA GLU A 204 9.60 -4.44 -22.34
C GLU A 204 10.18 -3.11 -22.81
N THR A 205 10.17 -2.88 -24.10
CA THR A 205 10.70 -1.67 -24.73
C THR A 205 9.65 -0.99 -25.61
N ALA A 206 9.85 0.28 -25.90
CA ALA A 206 9.04 1.03 -26.85
C ALA A 206 9.94 1.88 -27.77
N GLY A 207 9.56 2.01 -29.06
CA GLY A 207 10.33 2.77 -30.04
C GLY A 207 11.72 2.22 -30.32
N ALA A 208 12.00 0.96 -29.94
CA ALA A 208 13.33 0.38 -29.84
C ALA A 208 13.83 -0.29 -31.15
N ASP A 209 13.26 0.03 -32.29
CA ASP A 209 13.68 -0.51 -33.57
C ASP A 209 15.17 -0.21 -33.82
N GLY A 210 15.93 -1.26 -34.19
CA GLY A 210 17.37 -1.17 -34.43
C GLY A 210 18.23 -1.00 -33.16
N THR A 211 17.66 -1.31 -31.99
CA THR A 211 18.43 -1.37 -30.73
C THR A 211 18.60 -2.81 -30.24
N GLU A 212 19.67 -3.06 -29.49
CA GLU A 212 19.92 -4.30 -28.76
C GLU A 212 19.70 -4.05 -27.26
N VAL A 213 18.98 -4.95 -26.58
CA VAL A 213 18.87 -4.93 -25.12
C VAL A 213 20.11 -5.57 -24.53
N ARG A 214 20.81 -4.85 -23.68
CA ARG A 214 21.92 -5.35 -22.86
C ARG A 214 21.57 -5.20 -21.39
N VAL A 215 21.91 -6.20 -20.60
CA VAL A 215 21.68 -6.19 -19.17
C VAL A 215 22.97 -6.51 -18.42
N GLY A 216 23.19 -5.79 -17.33
CA GLY A 216 24.30 -6.00 -16.41
C GLY A 216 23.82 -6.08 -14.98
N LEU A 217 24.44 -6.91 -14.16
CA LEU A 217 24.20 -6.97 -12.72
C LEU A 217 25.49 -6.60 -12.00
N ALA A 218 25.44 -5.56 -11.18
CA ALA A 218 26.56 -5.12 -10.34
C ALA A 218 26.25 -5.33 -8.86
N ASP A 219 27.27 -5.66 -8.08
CA ASP A 219 27.17 -5.76 -6.63
C ASP A 219 27.11 -4.37 -5.96
N ALA A 220 26.99 -4.34 -4.62
CA ALA A 220 26.93 -3.10 -3.86
C ALA A 220 28.19 -2.23 -3.96
N THR A 221 29.32 -2.76 -4.46
CA THR A 221 30.55 -1.99 -4.70
C THR A 221 30.59 -1.39 -6.12
N GLY A 222 29.60 -1.73 -6.97
CA GLY A 222 29.56 -1.36 -8.38
C GLY A 222 30.36 -2.30 -9.29
N THR A 223 30.85 -3.45 -8.77
CA THR A 223 31.55 -4.45 -9.58
C THR A 223 30.53 -5.27 -10.37
N GLU A 224 30.67 -5.33 -11.69
CA GLU A 224 29.82 -6.17 -12.52
C GLU A 224 30.09 -7.65 -12.24
N VAL A 225 29.03 -8.39 -11.86
CA VAL A 225 29.09 -9.82 -11.51
C VAL A 225 28.46 -10.72 -12.56
N ALA A 226 27.59 -10.18 -13.41
CA ALA A 226 26.99 -10.91 -14.53
C ALA A 226 26.50 -9.95 -15.61
N ARG A 227 26.44 -10.43 -16.86
CA ARG A 227 25.88 -9.70 -18.00
C ARG A 227 25.21 -10.64 -18.99
N ALA A 228 24.25 -10.13 -19.76
CA ALA A 228 23.65 -10.83 -20.89
C ALA A 228 23.15 -9.83 -21.96
N THR A 229 22.72 -10.37 -23.09
CA THR A 229 22.04 -9.64 -24.16
C THR A 229 20.69 -10.29 -24.48
N GLY A 230 19.73 -9.48 -24.91
CA GLY A 230 18.36 -9.92 -25.21
C GLY A 230 17.34 -9.38 -24.22
N ALA A 231 16.10 -9.27 -24.68
CA ALA A 231 14.98 -8.73 -23.90
C ALA A 231 14.48 -9.68 -22.81
N ALA A 232 14.89 -10.94 -22.81
CA ALA A 232 14.58 -11.91 -21.76
C ALA A 232 15.75 -12.89 -21.59
N GLY A 233 15.96 -13.37 -20.38
CA GLY A 233 17.04 -14.31 -20.06
C GLY A 233 17.20 -14.53 -18.57
N GLU A 234 18.33 -15.14 -18.19
CA GLU A 234 18.71 -15.39 -16.81
C GLU A 234 20.20 -15.06 -16.61
N LEU A 235 20.48 -14.36 -15.52
CA LEU A 235 21.84 -14.12 -15.02
C LEU A 235 22.11 -15.04 -13.82
N THR A 236 23.36 -15.53 -13.71
CA THR A 236 23.80 -16.35 -12.57
C THR A 236 24.92 -15.67 -11.82
N VAL A 237 24.83 -15.62 -10.50
CA VAL A 237 25.86 -15.15 -9.58
C VAL A 237 26.34 -16.33 -8.75
N ALA A 238 27.61 -16.74 -8.91
CA ALA A 238 28.14 -17.97 -8.30
C ALA A 238 28.22 -17.88 -6.76
N ASP A 239 28.71 -16.76 -6.24
CA ASP A 239 28.81 -16.48 -4.80
C ASP A 239 27.88 -15.31 -4.46
N VAL A 240 26.58 -15.63 -4.35
CA VAL A 240 25.54 -14.63 -4.14
C VAL A 240 25.53 -14.13 -2.71
N HIS A 241 25.36 -12.82 -2.53
CA HIS A 241 24.95 -12.22 -1.27
C HIS A 241 23.42 -12.04 -1.30
N PRO A 242 22.66 -12.94 -0.69
CA PRO A 242 21.19 -12.88 -0.80
C PRO A 242 20.62 -11.73 0.02
N TRP A 243 19.52 -11.16 -0.45
CA TRP A 243 18.69 -10.30 0.37
C TRP A 243 18.07 -11.13 1.50
N ARG A 244 18.16 -10.62 2.75
CA ARG A 244 17.62 -11.30 3.94
C ARG A 244 16.88 -10.32 4.83
N PRO A 245 15.89 -10.78 5.60
CA PRO A 245 15.29 -9.99 6.67
C PRO A 245 16.37 -9.47 7.63
N GLY A 246 16.37 -8.14 7.85
CA GLY A 246 17.39 -7.45 8.65
C GLY A 246 18.71 -7.14 7.92
N GLU A 247 18.87 -7.61 6.68
CA GLU A 247 20.05 -7.38 5.85
C GLU A 247 19.60 -7.12 4.40
N GLY A 248 19.28 -5.89 4.08
CA GLY A 248 18.73 -5.47 2.79
C GLY A 248 19.78 -5.34 1.68
N TYR A 249 20.50 -6.44 1.37
CA TYR A 249 21.51 -6.40 0.32
C TYR A 249 20.89 -6.31 -1.07
N LEU A 250 21.30 -5.30 -1.85
CA LEU A 250 20.77 -5.03 -3.18
C LEU A 250 21.90 -5.00 -4.21
N TYR A 251 21.66 -5.70 -5.32
CA TYR A 251 22.39 -5.55 -6.56
C TYR A 251 21.77 -4.43 -7.39
N THR A 252 22.53 -3.87 -8.33
CA THR A 252 22.01 -2.98 -9.36
C THR A 252 21.90 -3.75 -10.68
N PHE A 253 20.65 -4.00 -11.11
CA PHE A 253 20.36 -4.55 -12.43
C PHE A 253 20.18 -3.38 -13.40
N THR A 254 21.09 -3.22 -14.35
CA THR A 254 21.03 -2.14 -15.34
C THR A 254 20.58 -2.69 -16.69
N VAL A 255 19.55 -2.08 -17.25
CA VAL A 255 19.11 -2.33 -18.63
C VAL A 255 19.57 -1.19 -19.51
N GLU A 256 20.23 -1.51 -20.61
CA GLU A 256 20.66 -0.57 -21.64
C GLU A 256 20.01 -0.93 -22.97
N LEU A 257 19.40 0.06 -23.64
CA LEU A 257 19.11 -0.05 -25.08
C LEU A 257 20.29 0.48 -25.85
N TRP A 258 20.92 -0.38 -26.60
CA TRP A 258 22.16 -0.08 -27.30
C TRP A 258 21.92 0.05 -28.81
N ARG A 259 22.41 1.12 -29.43
CA ARG A 259 22.37 1.28 -30.89
C ARG A 259 23.79 1.29 -31.44
N ASP A 260 24.04 0.46 -32.49
CA ASP A 260 25.34 0.36 -33.10
C ASP A 260 25.85 1.72 -33.61
N GLY A 261 27.07 2.08 -33.25
CA GLY A 261 27.71 3.34 -33.61
C GLY A 261 27.32 4.55 -32.75
N GLU A 262 26.27 4.46 -31.93
CA GLU A 262 25.82 5.55 -31.06
C GLU A 262 26.08 5.26 -29.57
N GLY A 263 26.03 4.00 -29.15
CA GLY A 263 26.13 3.61 -27.74
C GLY A 263 24.77 3.40 -27.07
N PRO A 264 24.70 3.50 -25.73
CA PRO A 264 23.44 3.35 -25.02
C PRO A 264 22.52 4.55 -25.29
N VAL A 265 21.36 4.30 -25.90
CA VAL A 265 20.33 5.30 -26.19
C VAL A 265 19.34 5.45 -25.02
N ASP A 266 19.19 4.41 -24.20
CA ASP A 266 18.47 4.48 -22.92
C ASP A 266 19.16 3.61 -21.87
N VAL A 267 19.12 4.06 -20.61
CA VAL A 267 19.71 3.37 -19.46
C VAL A 267 18.72 3.40 -18.30
N TYR A 268 18.38 2.22 -17.76
CA TYR A 268 17.50 2.12 -16.60
C TYR A 268 18.10 1.17 -15.54
N PRO A 269 18.51 1.69 -14.37
CA PRO A 269 18.95 0.89 -13.23
C PRO A 269 17.77 0.49 -12.35
N LEU A 270 17.74 -0.77 -11.91
CA LEU A 270 16.77 -1.34 -10.99
C LEU A 270 17.51 -1.99 -9.80
N PRO A 271 17.20 -1.62 -8.53
CA PRO A 271 17.67 -2.36 -7.37
C PRO A 271 17.05 -3.76 -7.33
N VAL A 272 17.86 -4.79 -7.10
CA VAL A 272 17.42 -6.19 -7.07
C VAL A 272 18.00 -6.90 -5.86
N GLY A 273 17.13 -7.41 -4.98
CA GLY A 273 17.50 -8.32 -3.90
C GLY A 273 17.24 -9.77 -4.31
N ILE A 274 18.29 -10.58 -4.35
CA ILE A 274 18.16 -11.99 -4.73
C ILE A 274 17.70 -12.80 -3.51
N ARG A 275 16.50 -13.38 -3.59
CA ARG A 275 15.90 -14.17 -2.52
C ARG A 275 14.86 -15.15 -3.08
N THR A 276 14.41 -16.10 -2.23
CA THR A 276 13.24 -16.95 -2.48
C THR A 276 12.20 -16.78 -1.38
N VAL A 277 10.93 -17.02 -1.72
CA VAL A 277 9.79 -17.07 -0.78
C VAL A 277 9.00 -18.33 -1.08
N ASP A 278 8.73 -19.12 -0.04
CA ASP A 278 7.99 -20.37 -0.15
C ASP A 278 7.04 -20.59 1.02
N VAL A 279 5.98 -21.35 0.80
CA VAL A 279 5.08 -21.88 1.83
C VAL A 279 5.13 -23.39 1.81
N SER A 280 5.48 -24.01 2.95
CA SER A 280 5.59 -25.47 3.08
C SER A 280 4.86 -25.96 4.33
N GLY A 281 3.69 -26.57 4.14
CA GLY A 281 2.81 -26.95 5.25
C GLY A 281 2.43 -25.72 6.07
N THR A 282 2.69 -25.76 7.37
CA THR A 282 2.44 -24.64 8.30
C THR A 282 3.61 -23.65 8.43
N ARG A 283 4.59 -23.68 7.52
CA ARG A 283 5.77 -22.82 7.58
C ARG A 283 5.79 -21.81 6.45
N PHE A 284 6.20 -20.59 6.77
CA PHE A 284 6.58 -19.57 5.81
C PHE A 284 8.11 -19.51 5.74
N LEU A 285 8.66 -19.56 4.53
CA LEU A 285 10.10 -19.64 4.32
C LEU A 285 10.60 -18.46 3.50
N ILE A 286 11.72 -17.86 3.93
CA ILE A 286 12.52 -16.91 3.14
C ILE A 286 13.92 -17.52 2.98
N ASN A 287 14.37 -17.68 1.75
CA ASN A 287 15.65 -18.35 1.43
C ASN A 287 15.76 -19.79 2.00
N GLY A 288 14.63 -20.51 2.05
CA GLY A 288 14.56 -21.85 2.61
C GLY A 288 14.52 -21.92 4.15
N GLU A 289 14.70 -20.79 4.84
CA GLU A 289 14.70 -20.72 6.31
C GLU A 289 13.32 -20.27 6.84
N PRO A 290 12.83 -20.86 7.96
CA PRO A 290 11.59 -20.44 8.59
C PRO A 290 11.64 -18.96 9.01
N PHE A 291 10.62 -18.20 8.61
CA PHE A 291 10.49 -16.80 8.97
C PHE A 291 9.26 -16.59 9.87
N TYR A 292 9.46 -15.86 10.97
CA TYR A 292 8.41 -15.46 11.90
C TYR A 292 8.19 -13.95 11.81
N PHE A 293 6.99 -13.53 11.40
CA PHE A 293 6.62 -12.12 11.24
C PHE A 293 6.42 -11.46 12.61
N ARG A 294 7.18 -10.42 12.92
CA ARG A 294 7.05 -9.59 14.11
C ARG A 294 6.84 -8.15 13.67
N GLY A 295 5.65 -7.61 13.88
CA GLY A 295 5.40 -6.29 13.34
C GLY A 295 3.98 -5.77 13.53
N PHE A 296 3.51 -5.06 12.55
CA PHE A 296 2.30 -4.26 12.66
C PHE A 296 1.48 -4.24 11.36
N GLY A 297 0.12 -4.10 11.52
CA GLY A 297 -0.63 -3.31 10.58
C GLY A 297 -0.27 -1.84 10.82
N LYS A 298 -0.12 -1.07 9.76
CA LYS A 298 0.28 0.34 9.81
C LYS A 298 -0.66 1.16 8.91
N HIS A 299 -0.81 2.46 9.18
CA HIS A 299 -1.41 3.41 8.26
C HIS A 299 -0.40 4.49 7.83
N GLU A 300 -0.51 4.97 6.59
CA GLU A 300 0.04 6.27 6.21
C GLU A 300 -0.90 7.34 6.77
N ASP A 301 -0.69 7.71 8.03
CA ASP A 301 -1.48 8.72 8.72
C ASP A 301 -0.58 9.53 9.65
N THR A 302 -0.50 10.82 9.38
CA THR A 302 0.28 11.77 10.17
C THR A 302 -0.54 13.02 10.50
N PRO A 303 -0.24 13.71 11.61
CA PRO A 303 -0.93 14.95 11.95
C PRO A 303 -0.84 15.97 10.80
N VAL A 304 -1.98 16.61 10.49
CA VAL A 304 -2.15 17.67 9.48
C VAL A 304 -1.99 17.20 8.03
N ARG A 305 -0.96 16.40 7.72
CA ARG A 305 -0.67 15.93 6.36
C ARG A 305 -1.59 14.77 5.92
N GLY A 306 -2.22 14.09 6.88
CA GLY A 306 -3.07 12.93 6.63
C GLY A 306 -2.28 11.80 5.96
N LYS A 307 -2.67 11.38 4.75
CA LYS A 307 -1.99 10.34 3.96
C LYS A 307 -0.87 10.85 3.04
N GLY A 308 -0.61 12.16 3.04
CA GLY A 308 0.46 12.73 2.22
C GLY A 308 1.82 12.15 2.63
N HIS A 309 2.61 11.69 1.65
CA HIS A 309 3.95 11.16 1.91
C HIS A 309 4.85 12.19 2.60
N ASP A 310 5.67 11.71 3.54
CA ASP A 310 6.59 12.53 4.32
C ASP A 310 7.83 11.73 4.69
N ASP A 311 8.98 12.07 4.09
CA ASP A 311 10.27 11.42 4.36
C ASP A 311 10.70 11.48 5.82
N VAL A 312 10.30 12.53 6.55
CA VAL A 312 10.64 12.68 7.98
C VAL A 312 9.93 11.60 8.80
N PHE A 313 8.61 11.42 8.55
CA PHE A 313 7.85 10.34 9.21
C PHE A 313 8.27 8.96 8.71
N LEU A 314 8.64 8.81 7.43
CA LEU A 314 9.17 7.55 6.91
C LEU A 314 10.39 7.10 7.71
N VAL A 315 11.42 7.95 7.79
CA VAL A 315 12.65 7.64 8.53
C VAL A 315 12.37 7.40 10.02
N HIS A 316 11.51 8.22 10.63
CA HIS A 316 11.18 8.09 12.04
C HIS A 316 10.40 6.81 12.35
N ASP A 317 9.41 6.47 11.54
CA ASP A 317 8.62 5.22 11.69
C ASP A 317 9.52 3.99 11.59
N PHE A 318 10.45 3.95 10.61
CA PHE A 318 11.41 2.84 10.48
C PHE A 318 12.40 2.78 11.65
N ALA A 319 12.82 3.92 12.18
CA ALA A 319 13.64 3.95 13.39
C ALA A 319 12.89 3.38 14.62
N LEU A 320 11.58 3.64 14.73
CA LEU A 320 10.74 3.06 15.78
C LEU A 320 10.49 1.55 15.56
N LEU A 321 10.28 1.11 14.31
CA LEU A 321 10.19 -0.32 13.98
C LEU A 321 11.47 -1.05 14.34
N ASP A 322 12.64 -0.51 14.00
CA ASP A 322 13.91 -1.06 14.45
C ASP A 322 14.03 -1.02 15.97
N TRP A 323 13.77 0.12 16.62
CA TRP A 323 13.84 0.24 18.08
C TRP A 323 13.04 -0.83 18.79
N ILE A 324 11.81 -1.12 18.33
CA ILE A 324 10.93 -2.12 18.95
C ILE A 324 11.33 -3.56 18.61
N GLY A 325 12.09 -3.78 17.53
CA GLY A 325 12.53 -5.10 17.05
C GLY A 325 11.55 -5.74 16.06
N ALA A 326 10.74 -4.93 15.39
CA ALA A 326 9.91 -5.40 14.28
C ALA A 326 10.78 -5.79 13.08
N ASN A 327 10.37 -6.83 12.35
CA ASN A 327 11.01 -7.30 11.13
C ASN A 327 10.07 -7.24 9.91
N SER A 328 8.82 -6.83 10.12
CA SER A 328 7.80 -6.83 9.08
C SER A 328 6.68 -5.83 9.37
N PHE A 329 5.92 -5.48 8.32
CA PHE A 329 4.66 -4.75 8.42
C PHE A 329 3.72 -5.11 7.27
N ARG A 330 2.43 -4.78 7.41
CA ARG A 330 1.42 -4.84 6.36
C ARG A 330 1.03 -3.43 5.95
N THR A 331 0.96 -3.17 4.64
CA THR A 331 0.51 -1.89 4.08
C THR A 331 -1.00 -1.73 4.21
N SER A 332 -1.49 -1.69 5.46
CA SER A 332 -2.93 -1.63 5.73
C SER A 332 -3.50 -0.25 5.41
N HIS A 333 -4.53 -0.13 4.65
CA HIS A 333 -5.26 -1.12 3.82
C HIS A 333 -5.23 -0.66 2.37
N TYR A 334 -4.06 -0.31 1.85
CA TYR A 334 -3.83 0.23 0.50
C TYR A 334 -2.34 0.20 0.16
N PRO A 335 -1.97 0.22 -1.12
CA PRO A 335 -0.57 0.34 -1.53
C PRO A 335 0.05 1.62 -0.95
N TYR A 336 1.24 1.52 -0.32
CA TYR A 336 1.96 2.66 0.24
C TYR A 336 2.79 3.40 -0.81
N ALA A 337 3.40 4.52 -0.44
CA ALA A 337 4.33 5.24 -1.31
C ALA A 337 5.50 4.33 -1.73
N GLU A 338 5.99 4.47 -2.96
CA GLU A 338 7.10 3.66 -3.48
C GLU A 338 8.35 3.83 -2.61
N GLU A 339 8.58 5.03 -2.07
CA GLU A 339 9.68 5.35 -1.16
C GLU A 339 9.66 4.49 0.12
N VAL A 340 8.48 4.06 0.58
CA VAL A 340 8.34 3.17 1.76
C VAL A 340 8.88 1.77 1.43
N LEU A 341 8.57 1.25 0.24
CA LEU A 341 9.05 -0.06 -0.21
C LEU A 341 10.56 -0.03 -0.53
N ASP A 342 11.04 1.03 -1.21
CA ASP A 342 12.47 1.26 -1.41
C ASP A 342 13.25 1.30 -0.09
N TYR A 343 12.66 1.91 0.94
CA TYR A 343 13.26 1.95 2.28
C TYR A 343 13.26 0.57 2.94
N ALA A 344 12.16 -0.18 2.83
CA ALA A 344 12.05 -1.55 3.32
C ALA A 344 13.06 -2.49 2.64
N ASP A 345 13.25 -2.37 1.33
CA ASP A 345 14.25 -3.14 0.56
C ASP A 345 15.66 -2.95 1.11
N ARG A 346 16.07 -1.68 1.31
CA ARG A 346 17.41 -1.34 1.82
C ARG A 346 17.66 -1.75 3.26
N HIS A 347 16.59 -1.82 4.08
CA HIS A 347 16.69 -2.16 5.50
C HIS A 347 16.36 -3.63 5.81
N GLY A 348 16.00 -4.43 4.80
CA GLY A 348 15.64 -5.83 5.01
C GLY A 348 14.35 -6.00 5.81
N LEU A 349 13.39 -5.06 5.70
CA LEU A 349 12.11 -5.17 6.38
C LEU A 349 11.10 -5.88 5.47
N VAL A 350 10.45 -6.92 5.97
CA VAL A 350 9.52 -7.74 5.19
C VAL A 350 8.16 -7.06 5.10
N VAL A 351 7.54 -7.09 3.92
CA VAL A 351 6.28 -6.41 3.63
C VAL A 351 5.21 -7.40 3.16
N ILE A 352 4.04 -7.32 3.78
CA ILE A 352 2.78 -7.84 3.24
C ILE A 352 2.12 -6.67 2.54
N ASP A 353 2.07 -6.70 1.21
CA ASP A 353 1.58 -5.58 0.42
C ASP A 353 0.11 -5.78 0.05
N GLU A 354 -0.72 -4.75 0.31
CA GLU A 354 -2.17 -4.89 0.30
C GLU A 354 -2.85 -3.94 -0.66
N THR A 355 -3.86 -4.45 -1.40
CA THR A 355 -4.75 -3.63 -2.23
C THR A 355 -5.70 -2.81 -1.35
N ALA A 356 -6.29 -1.75 -1.93
CA ALA A 356 -7.28 -0.92 -1.23
C ALA A 356 -8.66 -1.60 -1.06
N ALA A 357 -8.74 -2.92 -1.20
CA ALA A 357 -9.98 -3.68 -1.12
C ALA A 357 -10.39 -3.97 0.35
N VAL A 358 -10.72 -2.92 1.06
CA VAL A 358 -11.26 -2.91 2.42
C VAL A 358 -12.71 -2.42 2.42
N GLY A 359 -13.51 -2.87 3.38
CA GLY A 359 -14.94 -2.50 3.44
C GLY A 359 -15.85 -3.33 2.52
N LEU A 360 -15.39 -4.44 1.97
CA LEU A 360 -16.20 -5.43 1.23
C LEU A 360 -17.03 -6.29 2.20
N ASN A 361 -17.61 -5.65 3.21
CA ASN A 361 -18.43 -6.26 4.25
C ASN A 361 -19.45 -5.24 4.79
N ALA A 362 -20.53 -5.07 4.05
CA ALA A 362 -21.58 -4.11 4.41
C ALA A 362 -22.31 -4.46 5.70
N GLN A 363 -22.26 -5.72 6.15
CA GLN A 363 -22.94 -6.17 7.38
C GLN A 363 -22.23 -5.69 8.65
N LEU A 364 -20.90 -5.58 8.66
CA LEU A 364 -20.16 -5.01 9.80
C LEU A 364 -20.52 -3.54 10.05
N GLY A 365 -20.72 -2.77 8.99
CA GLY A 365 -21.17 -1.38 9.06
C GLY A 365 -22.64 -1.24 9.47
N ALA A 366 -23.48 -2.22 9.17
CA ALA A 366 -24.92 -2.19 9.40
C ALA A 366 -25.32 -2.18 10.90
N THR A 367 -24.44 -2.63 11.78
CA THR A 367 -24.71 -2.65 13.24
C THR A 367 -24.94 -1.22 13.80
N LEU A 368 -24.45 -0.19 13.13
CA LEU A 368 -24.58 1.22 13.51
C LEU A 368 -25.35 2.05 12.45
N ALA A 369 -25.65 1.50 11.29
CA ALA A 369 -26.38 2.17 10.21
C ALA A 369 -27.89 1.86 10.28
N LYS A 370 -28.71 2.79 9.78
CA LYS A 370 -30.15 2.61 9.68
C LYS A 370 -30.59 1.62 8.60
N THR A 371 -29.67 1.18 7.74
CA THR A 371 -29.93 0.34 6.57
C THR A 371 -29.01 -0.88 6.58
N SER A 372 -29.59 -2.06 6.31
CA SER A 372 -28.86 -3.29 6.11
C SER A 372 -28.67 -3.52 4.59
N PHE A 373 -27.45 -3.74 4.16
CA PHE A 373 -27.14 -4.07 2.77
C PHE A 373 -26.65 -5.52 2.65
N THR A 374 -26.98 -6.17 1.55
CA THR A 374 -26.29 -7.40 1.14
C THR A 374 -25.00 -6.99 0.45
N THR A 375 -23.85 -7.50 0.91
CA THR A 375 -22.55 -7.06 0.41
C THR A 375 -22.39 -7.37 -1.08
N PHE A 376 -22.52 -8.65 -1.44
CA PHE A 376 -22.37 -9.10 -2.83
C PHE A 376 -23.74 -9.25 -3.49
N SER A 377 -24.16 -8.23 -4.24
CA SER A 377 -25.43 -8.21 -4.96
C SER A 377 -25.36 -7.29 -6.18
N PRO A 378 -26.31 -7.37 -7.12
CA PRO A 378 -26.35 -6.49 -8.29
C PRO A 378 -26.37 -4.98 -7.93
N ASP A 379 -26.95 -4.62 -6.78
CA ASP A 379 -27.14 -3.23 -6.34
C ASP A 379 -25.98 -2.67 -5.50
N THR A 380 -25.05 -3.53 -5.10
CA THR A 380 -23.93 -3.18 -4.21
C THR A 380 -22.60 -3.58 -4.86
N VAL A 381 -21.83 -4.46 -4.20
CA VAL A 381 -20.58 -5.02 -4.74
C VAL A 381 -20.91 -6.06 -5.81
N ASN A 382 -20.59 -5.77 -7.05
CA ASN A 382 -20.97 -6.55 -8.22
C ASN A 382 -19.81 -6.79 -9.20
N ASP A 383 -20.11 -7.18 -10.44
CA ASP A 383 -19.10 -7.45 -11.47
C ASP A 383 -18.30 -6.19 -11.86
N ALA A 384 -18.92 -5.00 -11.84
CA ALA A 384 -18.19 -3.76 -12.10
C ALA A 384 -17.20 -3.44 -10.97
N THR A 385 -17.62 -3.65 -9.70
CA THR A 385 -16.70 -3.55 -8.55
C THR A 385 -15.55 -4.54 -8.68
N ARG A 386 -15.84 -5.78 -9.11
CA ARG A 386 -14.81 -6.82 -9.30
C ARG A 386 -13.79 -6.42 -10.38
N GLU A 387 -14.21 -5.72 -11.43
CA GLU A 387 -13.27 -5.25 -12.46
C GLU A 387 -12.36 -4.12 -11.93
N VAL A 388 -12.88 -3.17 -11.15
CA VAL A 388 -12.08 -2.15 -10.46
C VAL A 388 -11.11 -2.81 -9.47
N HIS A 389 -11.55 -3.83 -8.74
CA HIS A 389 -10.68 -4.60 -7.83
C HIS A 389 -9.58 -5.34 -8.61
N ARG A 390 -9.90 -5.92 -9.77
CA ARG A 390 -8.91 -6.55 -10.67
C ARG A 390 -7.88 -5.54 -11.17
N GLN A 391 -8.32 -4.33 -11.54
CA GLN A 391 -7.42 -3.22 -11.88
C GLN A 391 -6.49 -2.89 -10.70
N ALA A 392 -7.02 -2.76 -9.48
CA ALA A 392 -6.20 -2.48 -8.29
C ALA A 392 -5.12 -3.55 -8.06
N ILE A 393 -5.44 -4.85 -8.26
CA ILE A 393 -4.45 -5.93 -8.18
C ILE A 393 -3.38 -5.80 -9.28
N ARG A 394 -3.79 -5.50 -10.52
CA ARG A 394 -2.86 -5.31 -11.66
C ARG A 394 -1.90 -4.16 -11.41
N GLU A 395 -2.40 -3.05 -10.93
CA GLU A 395 -1.61 -1.85 -10.64
C GLU A 395 -0.64 -2.09 -9.48
N LEU A 396 -1.09 -2.74 -8.40
CA LEU A 396 -0.24 -3.12 -7.27
C LEU A 396 0.94 -3.99 -7.75
N VAL A 397 0.64 -5.11 -8.40
CA VAL A 397 1.69 -6.05 -8.85
C VAL A 397 2.60 -5.41 -9.91
N ALA A 398 2.05 -4.67 -10.87
CA ALA A 398 2.84 -3.99 -11.90
C ALA A 398 3.83 -2.96 -11.33
N ARG A 399 3.45 -2.30 -10.22
CA ARG A 399 4.31 -1.35 -9.52
C ARG A 399 5.37 -2.06 -8.66
N ASP A 400 4.94 -3.04 -7.84
CA ASP A 400 5.74 -3.53 -6.70
C ASP A 400 6.39 -4.90 -6.91
N LYS A 401 6.20 -5.55 -8.07
CA LYS A 401 6.71 -6.89 -8.39
C LYS A 401 8.22 -7.06 -8.22
N ASN A 402 9.00 -5.99 -8.34
CA ASN A 402 10.46 -6.04 -8.26
C ASN A 402 11.03 -5.78 -6.85
N HIS A 403 10.19 -5.43 -5.86
CA HIS A 403 10.63 -5.21 -4.49
C HIS A 403 10.92 -6.53 -3.77
N PRO A 404 12.17 -6.80 -3.34
CA PRO A 404 12.49 -8.03 -2.59
C PRO A 404 11.83 -8.09 -1.21
N SER A 405 11.54 -6.95 -0.58
CA SER A 405 10.85 -6.85 0.70
C SER A 405 9.41 -7.36 0.65
N VAL A 406 8.72 -7.22 -0.49
CA VAL A 406 7.35 -7.73 -0.68
C VAL A 406 7.37 -9.24 -0.79
N VAL A 407 6.70 -9.94 0.15
CA VAL A 407 6.70 -11.40 0.22
C VAL A 407 5.32 -12.03 0.13
N ILE A 408 4.24 -11.26 0.30
CA ILE A 408 2.84 -11.70 0.19
C ILE A 408 2.04 -10.61 -0.51
N TRP A 409 1.18 -11.01 -1.45
CA TRP A 409 0.13 -10.17 -1.99
C TRP A 409 -1.16 -10.36 -1.18
N SER A 410 -1.58 -9.33 -0.44
CA SER A 410 -2.87 -9.28 0.25
C SER A 410 -3.90 -8.61 -0.66
N ILE A 411 -4.88 -9.35 -1.13
CA ILE A 411 -5.83 -8.82 -2.12
C ILE A 411 -7.11 -8.24 -1.51
N ALA A 412 -7.33 -8.41 -0.20
CA ALA A 412 -8.45 -7.79 0.52
C ALA A 412 -8.23 -7.79 2.03
N ASN A 413 -8.89 -6.85 2.71
CA ASN A 413 -9.03 -6.85 4.16
C ASN A 413 -10.49 -6.99 4.59
N GLU A 414 -10.76 -7.97 5.47
CA GLU A 414 -12.03 -8.22 6.16
C GLU A 414 -13.28 -8.30 5.25
N PRO A 415 -13.20 -8.95 4.07
CA PRO A 415 -14.40 -9.13 3.26
C PRO A 415 -15.41 -10.05 3.94
N GLU A 416 -16.68 -9.97 3.51
CA GLU A 416 -17.69 -10.97 3.87
C GLU A 416 -17.31 -12.32 3.23
N SER A 417 -16.58 -13.16 3.98
CA SER A 417 -15.95 -14.40 3.46
C SER A 417 -16.75 -15.68 3.70
N TRP A 418 -18.06 -15.56 4.01
CA TRP A 418 -18.90 -16.71 4.41
C TRP A 418 -20.12 -16.96 3.51
N THR A 419 -20.16 -16.38 2.32
CA THR A 419 -21.24 -16.57 1.38
C THR A 419 -20.75 -17.17 0.06
N PRO A 420 -21.59 -17.97 -0.65
CA PRO A 420 -21.24 -18.45 -1.99
C PRO A 420 -20.96 -17.30 -2.98
N ALA A 421 -21.63 -16.15 -2.81
CA ALA A 421 -21.43 -14.98 -3.65
C ALA A 421 -20.03 -14.37 -3.46
N SER A 422 -19.50 -14.37 -2.24
CA SER A 422 -18.12 -13.92 -1.99
C SER A 422 -17.11 -14.85 -2.67
N ARG A 423 -17.31 -16.16 -2.62
CA ARG A 423 -16.42 -17.09 -3.33
C ARG A 423 -16.40 -16.84 -4.85
N ALA A 424 -17.59 -16.68 -5.45
CA ALA A 424 -17.70 -16.36 -6.89
C ALA A 424 -17.04 -15.01 -7.25
N TYR A 425 -17.02 -14.07 -6.32
CA TYR A 425 -16.34 -12.78 -6.49
C TYR A 425 -14.81 -12.93 -6.41
N PHE A 426 -14.27 -13.64 -5.42
CA PHE A 426 -12.83 -13.69 -5.13
C PHE A 426 -12.05 -14.71 -5.98
N GLU A 427 -12.64 -15.85 -6.35
CA GLU A 427 -11.93 -16.90 -7.09
C GLU A 427 -11.23 -16.40 -8.37
N PRO A 428 -11.86 -15.60 -9.26
CA PRO A 428 -11.19 -15.05 -10.43
C PRO A 428 -10.13 -13.98 -10.09
N LEU A 429 -10.21 -13.30 -8.94
CA LEU A 429 -9.22 -12.32 -8.49
C LEU A 429 -7.96 -12.99 -7.97
N VAL A 430 -8.09 -14.09 -7.23
CA VAL A 430 -6.97 -14.93 -6.81
C VAL A 430 -6.23 -15.51 -8.02
N ALA A 431 -6.98 -16.01 -9.01
CA ALA A 431 -6.40 -16.51 -10.25
C ALA A 431 -5.62 -15.41 -11.00
N GLU A 432 -6.15 -14.19 -11.03
CA GLU A 432 -5.47 -13.04 -11.66
C GLU A 432 -4.19 -12.67 -10.90
N ALA A 433 -4.21 -12.58 -9.56
CA ALA A 433 -3.02 -12.27 -8.76
C ALA A 433 -1.90 -13.29 -9.01
N ARG A 434 -2.22 -14.59 -9.00
CA ARG A 434 -1.25 -15.67 -9.29
C ARG A 434 -0.72 -15.65 -10.73
N ARG A 435 -1.55 -15.23 -11.68
CA ARG A 435 -1.14 -15.07 -13.08
C ARG A 435 -0.13 -13.95 -13.25
N LEU A 436 -0.33 -12.84 -12.52
CA LEU A 436 0.54 -11.66 -12.57
C LEU A 436 1.90 -11.90 -11.90
N ASP A 437 1.87 -12.61 -10.77
CA ASP A 437 3.09 -13.02 -10.06
C ASP A 437 2.92 -14.42 -9.45
N PRO A 438 3.47 -15.46 -10.08
CA PRO A 438 3.45 -16.81 -9.55
C PRO A 438 4.51 -17.07 -8.46
N THR A 439 5.33 -16.10 -8.13
CA THR A 439 6.50 -16.26 -7.24
C THR A 439 6.21 -15.92 -5.78
N ARG A 440 5.10 -15.24 -5.51
CA ARG A 440 4.69 -14.85 -4.16
C ARG A 440 3.35 -15.47 -3.78
N PRO A 441 3.19 -15.87 -2.50
CA PRO A 441 1.89 -16.27 -1.95
C PRO A 441 0.83 -15.18 -2.06
N VAL A 442 -0.42 -15.59 -2.28
CA VAL A 442 -1.59 -14.71 -2.28
C VAL A 442 -2.41 -14.98 -1.01
N ALA A 443 -2.82 -13.91 -0.33
CA ALA A 443 -3.59 -13.97 0.91
C ALA A 443 -4.68 -12.89 0.99
N PHE A 444 -5.51 -12.94 2.00
CA PHE A 444 -6.41 -11.87 2.44
C PHE A 444 -6.52 -11.89 3.97
N ALA A 445 -6.78 -10.75 4.60
CA ALA A 445 -7.02 -10.69 6.04
C ALA A 445 -8.48 -11.05 6.35
N ASN A 446 -8.67 -12.17 7.07
CA ASN A 446 -9.98 -12.71 7.43
C ASN A 446 -10.54 -12.00 8.66
N VAL A 447 -11.82 -11.67 8.61
CA VAL A 447 -12.51 -10.93 9.68
C VAL A 447 -12.91 -11.81 10.87
N LEU A 448 -12.95 -11.23 12.08
CA LEU A 448 -13.30 -11.89 13.35
C LEU A 448 -14.55 -12.80 13.28
N VAL A 449 -15.60 -12.37 12.57
CA VAL A 449 -16.88 -13.12 12.52
C VAL A 449 -16.90 -14.29 11.52
N ALA A 450 -15.87 -14.40 10.70
CA ALA A 450 -15.69 -15.51 9.76
C ALA A 450 -14.86 -16.61 10.43
N THR A 451 -15.53 -17.44 11.22
CA THR A 451 -14.92 -18.60 11.93
C THR A 451 -14.56 -19.72 10.95
N PRO A 452 -13.70 -20.70 11.33
CA PRO A 452 -13.27 -21.77 10.43
C PRO A 452 -14.39 -22.55 9.77
N ASP A 453 -15.50 -22.75 10.46
CA ASP A 453 -16.68 -23.49 9.96
C ASP A 453 -17.56 -22.67 9.01
N ARG A 454 -17.49 -21.35 9.05
CA ARG A 454 -18.28 -20.45 8.21
C ARG A 454 -17.55 -19.98 6.95
N ASP A 455 -16.23 -19.82 7.04
CA ASP A 455 -15.41 -19.29 5.96
C ASP A 455 -15.44 -20.19 4.72
N VAL A 456 -15.59 -19.58 3.54
CA VAL A 456 -15.62 -20.27 2.24
C VAL A 456 -14.54 -19.78 1.28
N LEU A 457 -13.59 -18.96 1.75
CA LEU A 457 -12.54 -18.38 0.91
C LEU A 457 -11.14 -18.90 1.22
N SER A 458 -10.82 -19.22 2.47
CA SER A 458 -9.44 -19.46 2.93
C SER A 458 -8.75 -20.67 2.25
N ASP A 459 -9.50 -21.60 1.66
CA ASP A 459 -8.94 -22.69 0.85
C ASP A 459 -8.33 -22.20 -0.48
N LEU A 460 -8.79 -21.05 -1.01
CA LEU A 460 -8.26 -20.43 -2.23
C LEU A 460 -6.88 -19.81 -2.05
N PHE A 461 -6.48 -19.48 -0.84
CA PHE A 461 -5.29 -18.70 -0.51
C PHE A 461 -4.16 -19.54 0.06
N ASP A 462 -2.94 -19.02 0.05
CA ASP A 462 -1.74 -19.78 0.41
C ASP A 462 -1.38 -19.65 1.90
N VAL A 463 -1.74 -18.53 2.54
CA VAL A 463 -1.48 -18.20 3.94
C VAL A 463 -2.78 -17.77 4.60
N LEU A 464 -3.00 -18.21 5.83
CA LEU A 464 -4.10 -17.74 6.66
C LEU A 464 -3.68 -16.46 7.37
N MET A 465 -4.29 -15.33 7.00
CA MET A 465 -4.12 -14.05 7.69
C MET A 465 -5.40 -13.75 8.46
N LEU A 466 -5.30 -13.61 9.78
CA LEU A 466 -6.45 -13.54 10.66
C LEU A 466 -6.44 -12.23 11.48
N ASN A 467 -7.58 -11.52 11.47
CA ASN A 467 -7.83 -10.39 12.36
C ASN A 467 -8.71 -10.87 13.52
N ARG A 468 -8.18 -10.86 14.73
CA ARG A 468 -8.88 -11.38 15.92
C ARG A 468 -8.77 -10.42 17.09
N TYR A 469 -9.91 -10.20 17.74
CA TYR A 469 -10.03 -9.21 18.82
C TYR A 469 -10.69 -9.80 20.07
N TYR A 470 -10.29 -11.03 20.45
CA TYR A 470 -10.63 -11.64 21.73
C TYR A 470 -10.11 -10.78 22.90
N GLY A 471 -10.92 -10.58 23.90
CA GLY A 471 -10.64 -9.67 25.01
C GLY A 471 -10.97 -8.20 24.68
N TRP A 472 -11.29 -7.86 23.42
CA TRP A 472 -11.69 -6.49 23.04
C TRP A 472 -13.12 -6.40 22.51
N TYR A 473 -13.44 -6.97 21.36
CA TYR A 473 -14.80 -6.98 20.80
C TYR A 473 -15.63 -8.18 21.28
N THR A 474 -14.97 -9.28 21.64
CA THR A 474 -15.55 -10.44 22.32
C THR A 474 -14.81 -10.65 23.63
N ASP A 475 -15.46 -11.20 24.65
CA ASP A 475 -14.92 -11.46 25.98
C ASP A 475 -14.24 -10.25 26.63
N THR A 476 -14.79 -9.06 26.39
CA THR A 476 -14.24 -7.80 26.88
C THR A 476 -14.09 -7.81 28.41
N GLY A 477 -12.84 -7.67 28.90
CA GLY A 477 -12.54 -7.68 30.33
C GLY A 477 -12.37 -9.08 30.93
N ASP A 478 -12.63 -10.17 30.17
CA ASP A 478 -12.40 -11.55 30.59
C ASP A 478 -11.25 -12.17 29.76
N LEU A 479 -10.01 -11.74 30.05
CA LEU A 479 -8.83 -12.23 29.32
C LEU A 479 -8.61 -13.75 29.47
N PRO A 480 -8.93 -14.42 30.62
CA PRO A 480 -8.86 -15.88 30.69
C PRO A 480 -9.82 -16.61 29.76
N ALA A 481 -11.04 -16.11 29.54
CA ALA A 481 -11.96 -16.67 28.54
C ALA A 481 -11.43 -16.41 27.12
N ALA A 482 -11.04 -15.17 26.83
CA ALA A 482 -10.43 -14.76 25.56
C ALA A 482 -9.22 -15.64 25.19
N GLU A 483 -8.35 -15.98 26.14
CA GLU A 483 -7.16 -16.83 25.92
C GLU A 483 -7.56 -18.25 25.46
N ARG A 484 -8.54 -18.87 26.14
CA ARG A 484 -9.01 -20.20 25.79
C ARG A 484 -9.67 -20.23 24.42
N ASP A 485 -10.55 -19.27 24.15
CA ASP A 485 -11.33 -19.25 22.92
C ASP A 485 -10.47 -18.93 21.69
N LEU A 486 -9.49 -18.05 21.84
CA LEU A 486 -8.48 -17.77 20.81
C LEU A 486 -7.64 -19.03 20.48
N GLU A 487 -7.17 -19.75 21.51
CA GLU A 487 -6.36 -20.97 21.32
C GLU A 487 -7.15 -22.05 20.60
N VAL A 488 -8.41 -22.26 20.97
CA VAL A 488 -9.32 -23.22 20.30
C VAL A 488 -9.54 -22.82 18.84
N GLU A 489 -9.78 -21.54 18.56
CA GLU A 489 -10.02 -21.10 17.19
C GLU A 489 -8.76 -21.23 16.32
N LEU A 490 -7.59 -20.79 16.77
CA LEU A 490 -6.35 -20.90 16.00
C LEU A 490 -5.95 -22.35 15.74
N SER A 491 -6.13 -23.24 16.73
CA SER A 491 -5.93 -24.68 16.55
C SER A 491 -6.89 -25.26 15.51
N THR A 492 -8.16 -24.84 15.52
CA THR A 492 -9.17 -25.27 14.52
C THR A 492 -8.79 -24.80 13.10
N TRP A 493 -8.29 -23.58 12.94
CA TRP A 493 -7.79 -23.10 11.65
C TRP A 493 -6.60 -23.93 11.16
N ALA A 494 -5.63 -24.21 12.04
CA ALA A 494 -4.45 -25.01 11.73
C ALA A 494 -4.83 -26.43 11.30
N ASP A 495 -5.69 -27.10 12.06
CA ASP A 495 -6.14 -28.48 11.79
C ASP A 495 -6.93 -28.59 10.48
N ARG A 496 -7.76 -27.57 10.20
CA ARG A 496 -8.62 -27.60 9.01
C ARG A 496 -7.85 -27.37 7.71
N TYR A 497 -6.89 -26.45 7.70
CA TYR A 497 -6.26 -25.99 6.46
C TYR A 497 -4.80 -26.43 6.29
N GLY A 498 -4.09 -26.74 7.37
CA GLY A 498 -2.68 -27.14 7.32
C GLY A 498 -1.76 -26.06 6.72
N LYS A 499 -2.12 -24.78 6.88
CA LYS A 499 -1.42 -23.62 6.34
C LYS A 499 -0.79 -22.77 7.45
N PRO A 500 0.23 -21.97 7.16
CA PRO A 500 0.78 -21.03 8.14
C PRO A 500 -0.25 -19.95 8.48
N ILE A 501 -0.28 -19.55 9.76
CA ILE A 501 -1.17 -18.51 10.28
C ILE A 501 -0.35 -17.27 10.62
N ILE A 502 -0.71 -16.13 10.04
CA ILE A 502 -0.24 -14.82 10.45
C ILE A 502 -1.41 -14.12 11.14
N MET A 503 -1.25 -13.78 12.42
CA MET A 503 -2.19 -12.88 13.07
C MET A 503 -1.93 -11.49 12.54
N THR A 504 -2.81 -10.99 11.65
CA THR A 504 -2.63 -9.72 10.95
C THR A 504 -3.20 -8.53 11.71
N GLU A 505 -4.10 -8.79 12.66
CA GLU A 505 -4.59 -7.76 13.58
C GLU A 505 -5.02 -8.35 14.92
N TYR A 506 -4.51 -7.78 16.01
CA TYR A 506 -4.97 -7.96 17.38
C TYR A 506 -4.56 -6.75 18.21
N GLY A 507 -5.37 -6.37 19.20
CA GLY A 507 -5.10 -5.19 20.01
C GLY A 507 -6.34 -4.62 20.69
N ALA A 508 -6.14 -3.61 21.52
CA ALA A 508 -7.19 -2.90 22.24
C ALA A 508 -7.01 -1.39 22.12
N ASP A 509 -8.13 -0.66 21.96
CA ASP A 509 -8.08 0.82 22.03
C ASP A 509 -7.59 1.26 23.41
N THR A 510 -6.68 2.23 23.45
CA THR A 510 -5.96 2.64 24.66
C THR A 510 -5.68 4.14 24.61
N VAL A 511 -6.18 4.86 25.60
CA VAL A 511 -5.89 6.29 25.75
C VAL A 511 -4.53 6.47 26.41
N ALA A 512 -3.58 7.08 25.68
CA ALA A 512 -2.24 7.34 26.21
C ALA A 512 -2.31 8.13 27.54
N GLY A 513 -1.60 7.65 28.56
CA GLY A 513 -1.61 8.25 29.90
C GLY A 513 -2.80 7.89 30.77
N LEU A 514 -3.74 7.06 30.30
CA LEU A 514 -4.83 6.55 31.14
C LEU A 514 -4.38 5.28 31.84
N HIS A 515 -4.30 5.35 33.17
CA HIS A 515 -3.80 4.27 34.03
C HIS A 515 -4.84 3.81 35.05
N SER A 516 -4.78 2.55 35.45
CA SER A 516 -5.60 1.99 36.52
C SER A 516 -4.82 0.92 37.29
N VAL A 517 -5.09 0.83 38.59
CA VAL A 517 -4.51 -0.25 39.47
C VAL A 517 -4.99 -1.64 39.02
N VAL A 518 -6.20 -1.72 38.52
CA VAL A 518 -6.75 -2.93 37.89
C VAL A 518 -6.86 -2.67 36.39
N ALA A 519 -6.30 -3.58 35.59
CA ALA A 519 -6.37 -3.47 34.14
C ALA A 519 -7.83 -3.50 33.65
N VAL A 520 -8.31 -2.36 33.18
CA VAL A 520 -9.66 -2.21 32.63
C VAL A 520 -9.56 -1.70 31.19
N PRO A 521 -10.51 -2.03 30.30
CA PRO A 521 -10.49 -1.55 28.92
C PRO A 521 -10.20 -0.05 28.81
N TRP A 522 -9.45 0.35 27.79
CA TRP A 522 -8.95 1.69 27.48
C TRP A 522 -7.70 2.13 28.25
N THR A 523 -7.28 1.42 29.32
CA THR A 523 -6.04 1.73 30.06
C THR A 523 -4.81 1.12 29.37
N GLU A 524 -3.65 1.68 29.62
CA GLU A 524 -2.38 1.13 29.10
C GLU A 524 -2.07 -0.25 29.70
N GLU A 525 -2.43 -0.48 30.96
CA GLU A 525 -2.31 -1.79 31.62
C GLU A 525 -3.12 -2.85 30.88
N TYR A 526 -4.36 -2.53 30.47
CA TYR A 526 -5.22 -3.48 29.76
C TYR A 526 -4.63 -3.87 28.40
N GLN A 527 -4.12 -2.89 27.64
CA GLN A 527 -3.47 -3.15 26.36
C GLN A 527 -2.26 -4.09 26.54
N VAL A 528 -1.44 -3.85 27.57
CA VAL A 528 -0.28 -4.69 27.91
C VAL A 528 -0.71 -6.12 28.25
N GLU A 529 -1.71 -6.30 29.13
CA GLU A 529 -2.19 -7.63 29.54
C GLU A 529 -2.84 -8.39 28.37
N LEU A 530 -3.64 -7.70 27.53
CA LEU A 530 -4.25 -8.28 26.35
C LEU A 530 -3.17 -8.77 25.37
N LEU A 531 -2.19 -7.94 25.02
CA LEU A 531 -1.10 -8.36 24.12
C LEU A 531 -0.30 -9.53 24.70
N ALA A 532 -0.01 -9.50 26.01
CA ALA A 532 0.69 -10.60 26.67
C ALA A 532 -0.13 -11.91 26.64
N MET A 533 -1.45 -11.84 26.75
CA MET A 533 -2.35 -12.99 26.60
C MET A 533 -2.25 -13.60 25.19
N TYR A 534 -2.35 -12.77 24.14
CA TYR A 534 -2.17 -13.23 22.76
C TYR A 534 -0.83 -13.91 22.54
N HIS A 535 0.25 -13.34 23.07
CA HIS A 535 1.59 -13.89 22.92
C HIS A 535 1.69 -15.29 23.54
N ARG A 536 1.05 -15.54 24.70
CA ARG A 536 1.02 -16.89 25.30
C ARG A 536 0.30 -17.89 24.40
N VAL A 537 -0.77 -17.50 23.71
CA VAL A 537 -1.47 -18.38 22.76
C VAL A 537 -0.60 -18.66 21.54
N PHE A 538 0.02 -17.62 20.96
CA PHE A 538 0.89 -17.79 19.79
C PHE A 538 2.06 -18.75 20.08
N ASP A 539 2.62 -18.69 21.27
CA ASP A 539 3.72 -19.58 21.70
C ASP A 539 3.28 -21.05 21.88
N ARG A 540 1.95 -21.35 21.88
CA ARG A 540 1.39 -22.71 22.01
C ARG A 540 0.85 -23.30 20.71
N VAL A 541 0.64 -22.47 19.68
CA VAL A 541 0.07 -22.90 18.39
C VAL A 541 1.15 -22.87 17.32
N ASP A 542 1.74 -24.01 17.02
CA ASP A 542 2.90 -24.14 16.10
C ASP A 542 2.66 -23.61 14.67
N ALA A 543 1.40 -23.54 14.25
CA ALA A 543 1.04 -23.02 12.92
C ALA A 543 1.10 -21.48 12.86
N VAL A 544 1.18 -20.78 14.01
CA VAL A 544 1.32 -19.32 14.05
C VAL A 544 2.75 -18.96 13.72
N VAL A 545 2.93 -18.30 12.58
CA VAL A 545 4.23 -17.85 12.07
C VAL A 545 4.34 -16.32 12.05
N GLY A 546 3.40 -15.61 12.64
CA GLY A 546 3.45 -14.15 12.67
C GLY A 546 2.44 -13.48 13.57
N GLU A 547 2.88 -12.35 14.12
CA GLU A 547 2.15 -11.49 15.06
C GLU A 547 2.27 -10.03 14.62
N HIS A 548 1.27 -9.52 13.87
CA HIS A 548 1.13 -8.12 13.52
C HIS A 548 0.10 -7.45 14.42
N VAL A 549 0.58 -6.59 15.31
CA VAL A 549 -0.28 -5.83 16.22
C VAL A 549 -1.08 -4.79 15.43
N TRP A 550 -2.35 -4.67 15.71
CA TRP A 550 -3.17 -3.54 15.31
C TRP A 550 -3.23 -2.50 16.42
N ASN A 551 -2.54 -1.40 16.30
CA ASN A 551 -1.89 -0.84 15.13
C ASN A 551 -0.49 -0.30 15.55
N PHE A 552 0.36 0.04 14.58
CA PHE A 552 1.64 0.71 14.85
C PHE A 552 1.42 2.02 15.61
N ALA A 553 0.61 2.92 15.06
CA ALA A 553 0.29 4.20 15.68
C ALA A 553 -1.22 4.49 15.61
N ASP A 554 -1.74 5.28 16.53
CA ASP A 554 -3.09 5.81 16.46
C ASP A 554 -3.32 6.54 15.14
N PHE A 555 -4.54 6.49 14.60
CA PHE A 555 -4.88 7.10 13.31
C PHE A 555 -6.29 7.68 13.29
N ALA A 556 -6.55 8.58 12.35
CA ALA A 556 -7.84 9.22 12.18
C ALA A 556 -8.90 8.27 11.61
N THR A 557 -10.13 8.42 12.09
CA THR A 557 -11.30 7.67 11.61
C THR A 557 -12.47 8.62 11.36
N SER A 558 -13.54 8.12 10.76
CA SER A 558 -14.82 8.81 10.82
C SER A 558 -15.31 8.95 12.27
N VAL A 559 -16.18 9.94 12.51
CA VAL A 559 -16.75 10.20 13.83
C VAL A 559 -17.76 9.10 14.20
N THR A 560 -17.45 8.32 15.23
CA THR A 560 -18.35 7.30 15.78
C THR A 560 -18.22 7.27 17.31
N ILE A 561 -19.20 6.69 18.00
CA ILE A 561 -19.14 6.48 19.46
C ILE A 561 -18.06 5.46 19.87
N MET A 562 -17.62 4.63 18.92
CA MET A 562 -16.59 3.60 19.13
C MET A 562 -15.17 4.15 19.07
N ARG A 563 -14.98 5.39 18.60
CA ARG A 563 -13.67 5.98 18.33
C ARG A 563 -13.48 7.30 19.06
N VAL A 564 -12.66 7.30 20.10
CA VAL A 564 -12.36 8.50 20.91
C VAL A 564 -11.22 9.27 20.24
N GLY A 565 -11.58 10.19 19.31
CA GLY A 565 -10.61 10.99 18.56
C GLY A 565 -9.75 10.16 17.59
N GLY A 566 -10.34 9.13 16.98
CA GLY A 566 -9.68 8.19 16.07
C GLY A 566 -9.57 6.77 16.65
N ASN A 567 -8.93 5.87 15.91
CA ASN A 567 -8.57 4.54 16.39
C ASN A 567 -7.37 4.65 17.33
N ARG A 568 -7.50 4.11 18.55
CA ARG A 568 -6.52 4.20 19.63
C ARG A 568 -5.80 2.90 19.92
N LYS A 569 -5.85 1.93 19.01
CA LYS A 569 -5.15 0.65 19.15
C LYS A 569 -3.64 0.75 18.89
N GLY A 570 -3.13 1.89 18.44
CA GLY A 570 -1.71 2.12 18.26
C GLY A 570 -0.90 1.79 19.51
N VAL A 571 0.28 1.22 19.34
CA VAL A 571 1.27 1.11 20.42
C VAL A 571 2.08 2.40 20.56
N PHE A 572 2.04 3.23 19.53
CA PHE A 572 2.44 4.64 19.55
C PHE A 572 1.20 5.52 19.40
N THR A 573 1.27 6.75 19.90
CA THR A 573 0.28 7.79 19.60
C THR A 573 0.40 8.22 18.13
N ARG A 574 -0.56 9.01 17.61
CA ARG A 574 -0.52 9.50 16.22
C ARG A 574 0.73 10.36 15.94
N ASP A 575 1.26 11.02 16.96
CA ASP A 575 2.51 11.80 16.95
C ASP A 575 3.73 11.01 17.39
N ARG A 576 3.62 9.67 17.43
CA ARG A 576 4.70 8.69 17.64
C ARG A 576 5.27 8.64 19.06
N HIS A 577 4.55 9.07 20.10
CA HIS A 577 4.95 8.81 21.49
C HIS A 577 4.62 7.35 21.88
N PRO A 578 5.53 6.61 22.52
CA PRO A 578 5.27 5.22 22.90
C PRO A 578 4.28 5.12 24.06
N LYS A 579 3.34 4.16 23.96
CA LYS A 579 2.53 3.69 25.09
C LYS A 579 3.24 2.53 25.79
N ALA A 580 2.76 2.09 26.95
CA ALA A 580 3.37 0.98 27.72
C ALA A 580 3.51 -0.31 26.90
N ALA A 581 2.59 -0.58 25.97
CA ALA A 581 2.62 -1.73 25.08
C ALA A 581 3.85 -1.76 24.15
N ALA A 582 4.38 -0.60 23.74
CA ALA A 582 5.59 -0.55 22.93
C ALA A 582 6.79 -1.16 23.67
N HIS A 583 6.91 -0.95 24.98
CA HIS A 583 7.95 -1.52 25.80
C HIS A 583 7.74 -3.03 26.04
N LEU A 584 6.49 -3.52 26.13
CA LEU A 584 6.20 -4.96 26.17
C LEU A 584 6.69 -5.64 24.89
N LEU A 585 6.32 -5.13 23.72
CA LEU A 585 6.71 -5.68 22.43
C LEU A 585 8.23 -5.65 22.22
N ARG A 586 8.89 -4.56 22.61
CA ARG A 586 10.35 -4.48 22.55
C ARG A 586 11.02 -5.61 23.37
N ARG A 587 10.54 -5.89 24.58
CA ARG A 587 11.06 -7.02 25.38
C ARG A 587 10.81 -8.37 24.70
N ARG A 588 9.64 -8.57 24.10
CA ARG A 588 9.29 -9.80 23.39
C ARG A 588 10.15 -10.02 22.14
N TRP A 589 10.30 -9.00 21.31
CA TRP A 589 10.92 -9.16 19.99
C TRP A 589 12.43 -9.04 19.98
N ARG A 590 13.02 -8.32 20.93
CA ARG A 590 14.48 -8.22 21.07
C ARG A 590 15.09 -9.10 22.17
N GLY A 591 14.25 -9.77 22.97
CA GLY A 591 14.67 -10.40 24.21
C GLY A 591 14.84 -9.38 25.35
N SER A 592 14.91 -9.87 26.60
CA SER A 592 15.23 -8.99 27.71
C SER A 592 16.67 -8.48 27.59
N PRO A 593 16.95 -7.20 27.89
CA PRO A 593 18.30 -6.67 27.88
C PRO A 593 19.18 -7.35 28.94
#